data_416f1f9695c2c734587f46c5410cd9ea
#
_entry.id   416f1f9695c2c734587f46c5410cd9ea
#
_cell.length_a   1.000
_cell.length_b   1.000
_cell.length_c   1.000
_cell.angle_alpha   90.00
_cell.angle_beta   90.00
_cell.angle_gamma   90.00
#
_symmetry.space_group_name_H-M   'P 1'
#
loop_
_entity.id
_entity.type
_entity.pdbx_description
1 polymer ?
#
loop_
_entity_poly.entity_id
_entity_poly.type
_entity_poly.pdbx_seq_one_letter_code
_entity_poly.pdbx_strand_id
1 'polypeptide(L)'
;MALLEGSFGGNSGLFREEFGMSLPLPSPQALVTDLYRFRDALAPREPPADPSDPADPLVAEMEKTLKLMEEVHVSPEGRGRALVLRARALGVAPEAGGARAELALGHALKLDPALGAAWRQLGEQRWRRGDIRGARDAFGGALQQGEDPEARRLLSMALRAQGAGPGAKGAGPEAKGAGPGPGGGALRESLAQAEAAVRSDPSDGQSWYVLGNAHVSLFFAGGQSPSSARRALAAYGQAERVDPAAAANPDLHLNRATLLQYLERFQAALEGLNRAAELAPGWDEPRKRHGHLLEFLSRLCSLLANRGKLRGKRRRGLAGPVPLPLLGPLAGGPRPSPIAALRPGPNPQRVLLGRVLFSLAPPGGVPYAVGLQDGGGAVAAVSVYNAAPAWGVTVGDALAVPDPVLTQHQHQHQGQTFSFLGIRVSSPLSLVVNGRRPPASALAPPRLALSNPSAPLPREATPPGGR
;
A
#
# COMPACT_ATOMS: atom_id res chain seq x y z
N MET A 1 -33.80 35.70 -17.12
CA MET A 1 -34.98 35.12 -16.49
C MET A 1 -34.51 33.84 -15.83
N ALA A 2 -34.10 33.92 -14.61
CA ALA A 2 -34.79 33.81 -13.35
C ALA A 2 -35.06 32.35 -13.01
N LEU A 3 -34.18 31.83 -12.13
CA LEU A 3 -34.49 31.32 -10.79
C LEU A 3 -35.39 30.07 -10.73
N LEU A 4 -34.80 28.95 -10.31
CA LEU A 4 -35.37 28.10 -9.27
C LEU A 4 -34.23 27.34 -8.58
N GLU A 5 -33.61 27.98 -7.60
CA GLU A 5 -32.97 27.33 -6.46
C GLU A 5 -34.07 26.69 -5.63
N GLY A 6 -34.04 25.37 -5.52
CA GLY A 6 -34.91 24.57 -4.65
C GLY A 6 -34.07 23.88 -3.59
N SER A 7 -33.81 24.60 -2.50
CA SER A 7 -33.33 24.11 -1.21
C SER A 7 -34.20 22.97 -0.71
N PHE A 8 -33.71 21.75 -0.68
CA PHE A 8 -34.25 20.64 0.10
C PHE A 8 -33.30 20.29 1.24
N GLY A 9 -33.34 21.15 2.24
CA GLY A 9 -32.67 20.93 3.52
C GLY A 9 -33.63 21.22 4.66
N GLY A 10 -34.05 20.17 5.40
CA GLY A 10 -34.56 20.32 6.77
C GLY A 10 -36.01 20.74 6.92
N ASN A 11 -36.89 19.77 7.08
CA ASN A 11 -37.98 19.89 8.06
C ASN A 11 -38.93 18.67 8.09
N SER A 12 -38.39 17.48 8.41
CA SER A 12 -39.30 16.36 8.79
C SER A 12 -39.83 16.49 10.22
N GLY A 13 -39.25 17.37 11.03
CA GLY A 13 -39.70 17.63 12.41
C GLY A 13 -40.91 18.55 12.53
N LEU A 14 -41.04 19.55 11.66
CA LEU A 14 -42.15 20.53 11.73
C LEU A 14 -43.48 20.02 11.16
N PHE A 15 -43.43 19.03 10.25
CA PHE A 15 -44.66 18.40 9.71
C PHE A 15 -45.35 17.44 10.68
N ARG A 16 -44.70 17.07 11.80
CA ARG A 16 -45.28 16.17 12.80
C ARG A 16 -46.36 16.83 13.66
N GLU A 17 -46.32 18.15 13.83
CA GLU A 17 -47.25 18.85 14.73
C GLU A 17 -48.54 19.40 14.05
N GLU A 18 -48.52 19.63 12.74
CA GLU A 18 -49.62 20.31 12.08
C GLU A 18 -50.76 19.42 11.55
N PHE A 19 -50.56 18.11 11.33
CA PHE A 19 -51.55 17.27 10.65
C PHE A 19 -52.02 16.01 11.40
N GLY A 20 -51.62 15.78 12.64
CA GLY A 20 -52.13 14.64 13.43
C GLY A 20 -51.93 13.25 12.81
N MET A 21 -51.25 13.13 11.67
CA MET A 21 -50.91 11.87 10.99
C MET A 21 -49.49 11.51 11.35
N SER A 22 -49.33 10.56 12.26
CA SER A 22 -48.03 9.94 12.51
C SER A 22 -47.62 9.16 11.25
N LEU A 23 -46.71 9.76 10.45
CA LEU A 23 -46.03 9.02 9.40
C LEU A 23 -45.36 7.80 10.04
N PRO A 24 -45.43 6.61 9.43
CA PRO A 24 -44.75 5.43 9.95
C PRO A 24 -43.26 5.72 10.10
N LEU A 25 -42.70 5.37 11.26
CA LEU A 25 -41.24 5.51 11.51
C LEU A 25 -40.45 4.79 10.40
N PRO A 26 -39.36 5.39 9.89
CA PRO A 26 -38.50 4.73 8.94
C PRO A 26 -37.98 3.41 9.51
N SER A 27 -37.74 2.41 8.63
CA SER A 27 -37.16 1.14 9.09
C SER A 27 -35.78 1.36 9.72
N PRO A 28 -35.36 0.52 10.69
CA PRO A 28 -33.99 0.62 11.25
C PRO A 28 -32.88 0.67 10.21
N GLN A 29 -33.08 -0.05 9.09
CA GLN A 29 -32.13 -0.02 7.97
C GLN A 29 -32.06 1.34 7.28
N ALA A 30 -33.22 2.00 7.08
CA ALA A 30 -33.26 3.34 6.50
C ALA A 30 -32.61 4.36 7.42
N LEU A 31 -32.90 4.33 8.73
CA LEU A 31 -32.28 5.19 9.73
C LEU A 31 -30.74 5.09 9.71
N VAL A 32 -30.20 3.87 9.66
CA VAL A 32 -28.75 3.67 9.55
C VAL A 32 -28.20 4.20 8.22
N THR A 33 -28.92 4.00 7.12
CA THR A 33 -28.49 4.51 5.81
C THR A 33 -28.42 6.03 5.80
N ASP A 34 -29.41 6.70 6.38
CA ASP A 34 -29.45 8.18 6.45
C ASP A 34 -28.36 8.73 7.38
N LEU A 35 -28.06 8.05 8.48
CA LEU A 35 -26.93 8.39 9.35
C LEU A 35 -25.58 8.32 8.60
N TYR A 36 -25.37 7.31 7.77
CA TYR A 36 -24.16 7.22 6.96
C TYR A 36 -24.10 8.28 5.86
N ARG A 37 -25.24 8.61 5.24
CA ARG A 37 -25.33 9.75 4.30
C ARG A 37 -24.98 11.08 4.98
N PHE A 38 -25.47 11.28 6.21
CA PHE A 38 -25.12 12.46 6.99
C PHE A 38 -23.61 12.54 7.25
N ARG A 39 -22.99 11.44 7.67
CA ARG A 39 -21.53 11.36 7.85
C ARG A 39 -20.78 11.75 6.56
N ASP A 40 -21.21 11.20 5.43
CA ASP A 40 -20.54 11.41 4.14
C ASP A 40 -20.75 12.83 3.59
N ALA A 41 -21.82 13.50 4.01
CA ALA A 41 -22.09 14.90 3.69
C ALA A 41 -21.35 15.90 4.60
N LEU A 42 -20.80 15.46 5.74
CA LEU A 42 -19.99 16.32 6.60
C LEU A 42 -18.70 16.69 5.87
N ALA A 43 -18.43 17.99 5.76
CA ALA A 43 -17.15 18.47 5.20
C ALA A 43 -15.97 17.91 6.00
N PRO A 44 -14.81 17.67 5.36
CA PRO A 44 -13.60 17.30 6.06
C PRO A 44 -13.31 18.35 7.14
N ARG A 45 -13.30 17.93 8.40
CA ARG A 45 -12.99 18.78 9.55
C ARG A 45 -11.64 18.38 10.12
N GLU A 46 -11.00 19.32 10.79
CA GLU A 46 -9.93 18.96 11.73
C GLU A 46 -10.52 17.97 12.74
N PRO A 47 -9.81 16.89 13.09
CA PRO A 47 -10.30 15.95 14.08
C PRO A 47 -10.64 16.71 15.37
N PRO A 48 -11.81 16.47 15.97
CA PRO A 48 -12.20 17.14 17.21
C PRO A 48 -11.18 16.86 18.30
N ALA A 49 -10.97 17.83 19.18
CA ALA A 49 -10.05 17.70 20.31
C ALA A 49 -10.44 16.51 21.22
N ASP A 50 -11.74 16.24 21.33
CA ASP A 50 -12.32 15.04 21.94
C ASP A 50 -13.26 14.36 20.95
N PRO A 51 -12.87 13.23 20.36
CA PRO A 51 -13.71 12.47 19.41
C PRO A 51 -14.97 11.87 20.03
N SER A 52 -15.11 11.89 21.35
CA SER A 52 -16.28 11.40 22.08
C SER A 52 -17.22 12.54 22.52
N ASP A 53 -16.92 13.81 22.19
CA ASP A 53 -17.71 14.97 22.58
C ASP A 53 -19.17 14.83 22.10
N PRO A 54 -20.16 14.85 23.02
CA PRO A 54 -21.57 14.83 22.65
C PRO A 54 -22.00 16.01 21.78
N ALA A 55 -21.25 17.11 21.79
CA ALA A 55 -21.47 18.28 20.94
C ALA A 55 -21.00 18.07 19.49
N ASP A 56 -20.25 17.02 19.18
CA ASP A 56 -19.93 16.67 17.82
C ASP A 56 -21.19 16.33 17.03
N PRO A 57 -21.45 16.99 15.90
CA PRO A 57 -22.66 16.77 15.11
C PRO A 57 -22.87 15.32 14.68
N LEU A 58 -21.79 14.56 14.46
CA LEU A 58 -21.89 13.16 14.09
C LEU A 58 -22.31 12.29 15.28
N VAL A 59 -21.78 12.59 16.48
CA VAL A 59 -22.17 11.91 17.73
C VAL A 59 -23.63 12.26 18.06
N ALA A 60 -24.02 13.52 17.94
CA ALA A 60 -25.39 13.95 18.18
C ALA A 60 -26.40 13.27 17.23
N GLU A 61 -26.10 13.19 15.92
CA GLU A 61 -27.00 12.53 14.96
C GLU A 61 -27.00 11.00 15.16
N MET A 62 -25.88 10.41 15.58
CA MET A 62 -25.83 9.00 15.99
C MET A 62 -26.77 8.72 17.17
N GLU A 63 -26.72 9.53 18.25
CA GLU A 63 -27.58 9.34 19.42
C GLU A 63 -29.07 9.57 19.10
N LYS A 64 -29.38 10.54 18.25
CA LYS A 64 -30.75 10.76 17.74
C LYS A 64 -31.25 9.55 16.94
N THR A 65 -30.42 9.01 16.07
CA THR A 65 -30.71 7.79 15.29
C THR A 65 -30.98 6.59 16.21
N LEU A 66 -30.16 6.41 17.25
CA LEU A 66 -30.35 5.33 18.23
C LEU A 66 -31.68 5.45 18.99
N LYS A 67 -32.08 6.66 19.38
CA LYS A 67 -33.40 6.90 20.01
C LYS A 67 -34.54 6.53 19.06
N LEU A 68 -34.49 6.96 17.80
CA LEU A 68 -35.52 6.60 16.81
C LEU A 68 -35.57 5.07 16.58
N MET A 69 -34.45 4.38 16.63
CA MET A 69 -34.39 2.90 16.51
C MET A 69 -35.05 2.21 17.73
N GLU A 70 -35.07 2.81 18.91
CA GLU A 70 -35.74 2.27 20.10
C GLU A 70 -37.28 2.37 20.01
N GLU A 71 -37.79 3.36 19.27
CA GLU A 71 -39.22 3.53 19.03
C GLU A 71 -39.79 2.55 17.98
N VAL A 72 -38.93 1.94 17.18
CA VAL A 72 -39.37 1.00 16.14
C VAL A 72 -39.65 -0.38 16.76
N HIS A 73 -40.88 -0.85 16.56
CA HIS A 73 -41.26 -2.18 17.02
C HIS A 73 -40.53 -3.27 16.24
N VAL A 74 -39.78 -4.11 16.94
CA VAL A 74 -39.04 -5.23 16.38
C VAL A 74 -39.58 -6.56 16.90
N SER A 75 -39.93 -7.46 15.99
CA SER A 75 -40.37 -8.81 16.36
C SER A 75 -39.29 -9.56 17.13
N PRO A 76 -39.63 -10.53 17.99
CA PRO A 76 -38.66 -11.34 18.73
C PRO A 76 -37.58 -11.96 17.82
N GLU A 77 -37.98 -12.44 16.64
CA GLU A 77 -37.09 -13.06 15.63
C GLU A 77 -36.15 -12.04 14.96
N GLY A 78 -36.58 -10.76 14.88
CA GLY A 78 -35.80 -9.67 14.31
C GLY A 78 -34.77 -9.04 15.27
N ARG A 79 -34.82 -9.36 16.57
CA ARG A 79 -33.99 -8.72 17.61
C ARG A 79 -32.50 -8.82 17.32
N GLY A 80 -32.00 -9.97 16.91
CA GLY A 80 -30.58 -10.15 16.55
C GLY A 80 -30.15 -9.20 15.42
N ARG A 81 -30.95 -9.10 14.35
CA ARG A 81 -30.69 -8.20 13.22
C ARG A 81 -30.77 -6.72 13.62
N ALA A 82 -31.73 -6.35 14.49
CA ALA A 82 -31.85 -4.99 15.00
C ALA A 82 -30.61 -4.58 15.82
N LEU A 83 -30.04 -5.50 16.63
CA LEU A 83 -28.81 -5.26 17.37
C LEU A 83 -27.61 -5.07 16.43
N VAL A 84 -27.53 -5.78 15.30
CA VAL A 84 -26.51 -5.55 14.28
C VAL A 84 -26.65 -4.15 13.67
N LEU A 85 -27.86 -3.71 13.33
CA LEU A 85 -28.10 -2.36 12.82
C LEU A 85 -27.76 -1.29 13.85
N ARG A 86 -28.10 -1.52 15.13
CA ARG A 86 -27.71 -0.65 16.25
C ARG A 86 -26.18 -0.55 16.36
N ALA A 87 -25.47 -1.67 16.24
CA ALA A 87 -24.02 -1.67 16.26
C ALA A 87 -23.41 -0.94 15.05
N ARG A 88 -24.03 -1.02 13.87
CA ARG A 88 -23.64 -0.23 12.70
C ARG A 88 -23.82 1.26 12.95
N ALA A 89 -24.95 1.68 13.52
CA ALA A 89 -25.17 3.09 13.90
C ALA A 89 -24.09 3.57 14.88
N LEU A 90 -23.83 2.81 15.94
CA LEU A 90 -22.76 3.10 16.92
C LEU A 90 -21.36 3.16 16.30
N GLY A 91 -21.11 2.36 15.26
CA GLY A 91 -19.84 2.32 14.56
C GLY A 91 -19.55 3.52 13.66
N VAL A 92 -20.51 4.44 13.48
CA VAL A 92 -20.31 5.68 12.71
C VAL A 92 -19.36 6.64 13.42
N ALA A 93 -19.40 6.67 14.76
CA ALA A 93 -18.49 7.40 15.63
C ALA A 93 -17.74 6.41 16.56
N PRO A 94 -16.66 5.78 16.09
CA PRO A 94 -16.03 4.64 16.78
C PRO A 94 -15.53 4.96 18.19
N GLU A 95 -15.03 6.16 18.42
CA GLU A 95 -14.49 6.59 19.72
C GLU A 95 -15.62 6.71 20.77
N ALA A 96 -16.80 7.22 20.38
CA ALA A 96 -17.96 7.38 21.26
C ALA A 96 -18.80 6.10 21.36
N GLY A 97 -18.96 5.36 20.26
CA GLY A 97 -19.92 4.24 20.14
C GLY A 97 -19.28 2.84 20.12
N GLY A 98 -17.97 2.71 19.90
CA GLY A 98 -17.34 1.44 19.58
C GLY A 98 -17.48 0.34 20.63
N ALA A 99 -17.34 0.68 21.93
CA ALA A 99 -17.55 -0.29 23.01
C ALA A 99 -19.01 -0.76 23.11
N ARG A 100 -19.95 0.17 22.92
CA ARG A 100 -21.40 -0.12 22.90
C ARG A 100 -21.79 -0.97 21.68
N ALA A 101 -21.12 -0.74 20.53
CA ALA A 101 -21.29 -1.55 19.33
C ALA A 101 -20.86 -3.01 19.57
N GLU A 102 -19.71 -3.21 20.19
CA GLU A 102 -19.21 -4.56 20.48
C GLU A 102 -20.13 -5.33 21.47
N LEU A 103 -20.66 -4.64 22.49
CA LEU A 103 -21.64 -5.21 23.40
C LEU A 103 -22.94 -5.60 22.66
N ALA A 104 -23.46 -4.73 21.79
CA ALA A 104 -24.64 -5.03 21.00
C ALA A 104 -24.44 -6.25 20.09
N LEU A 105 -23.29 -6.36 19.44
CA LEU A 105 -22.93 -7.52 18.63
C LEU A 105 -22.78 -8.80 19.46
N GLY A 106 -22.17 -8.71 20.64
CA GLY A 106 -22.11 -9.83 21.57
C GLY A 106 -23.49 -10.32 22.01
N HIS A 107 -24.44 -9.42 22.21
CA HIS A 107 -25.83 -9.78 22.49
C HIS A 107 -26.53 -10.39 21.25
N ALA A 108 -26.28 -9.84 20.05
CA ALA A 108 -26.82 -10.41 18.82
C ALA A 108 -26.37 -11.87 18.61
N LEU A 109 -25.09 -12.15 18.84
CA LEU A 109 -24.50 -13.48 18.73
C LEU A 109 -24.95 -14.45 19.82
N LYS A 110 -25.33 -13.96 21.00
CA LYS A 110 -25.97 -14.79 22.06
C LYS A 110 -27.40 -15.19 21.67
N LEU A 111 -28.12 -14.32 20.96
CA LEU A 111 -29.48 -14.61 20.47
C LEU A 111 -29.45 -15.51 19.25
N ASP A 112 -28.53 -15.28 18.34
CA ASP A 112 -28.35 -16.03 17.09
C ASP A 112 -26.88 -16.18 16.75
N PRO A 113 -26.21 -17.25 17.16
CA PRO A 113 -24.81 -17.53 16.85
C PRO A 113 -24.56 -17.72 15.35
N ALA A 114 -25.60 -18.06 14.56
CA ALA A 114 -25.50 -18.26 13.11
C ALA A 114 -25.61 -16.95 12.31
N LEU A 115 -25.77 -15.80 12.98
CA LEU A 115 -25.89 -14.51 12.31
C LEU A 115 -24.55 -14.03 11.78
N GLY A 116 -24.18 -14.43 10.56
CA GLY A 116 -22.89 -14.09 9.91
C GLY A 116 -22.62 -12.58 9.86
N ALA A 117 -23.68 -11.76 9.64
CA ALA A 117 -23.58 -10.31 9.65
C ALA A 117 -23.11 -9.74 11.00
N ALA A 118 -23.48 -10.35 12.13
CA ALA A 118 -23.02 -9.94 13.46
C ALA A 118 -21.53 -10.27 13.63
N TRP A 119 -21.09 -11.45 13.19
CA TRP A 119 -19.68 -11.84 13.18
C TRP A 119 -18.84 -10.88 12.33
N ARG A 120 -19.30 -10.54 11.12
CA ARG A 120 -18.58 -9.60 10.24
C ARG A 120 -18.45 -8.23 10.87
N GLN A 121 -19.56 -7.65 11.38
CA GLN A 121 -19.52 -6.35 12.05
C GLN A 121 -18.63 -6.36 13.30
N LEU A 122 -18.61 -7.44 14.06
CA LEU A 122 -17.70 -7.61 15.21
C LEU A 122 -16.24 -7.57 14.75
N GLY A 123 -15.93 -8.24 13.66
CA GLY A 123 -14.59 -8.19 13.04
C GLY A 123 -14.19 -6.78 12.62
N GLU A 124 -15.10 -6.01 12.02
CA GLU A 124 -14.86 -4.61 11.63
C GLU A 124 -14.61 -3.70 12.85
N GLN A 125 -15.36 -3.85 13.93
CA GLN A 125 -15.14 -3.10 15.17
C GLN A 125 -13.77 -3.41 15.78
N ARG A 126 -13.41 -4.68 15.86
CA ARG A 126 -12.09 -5.12 16.36
C ARG A 126 -10.94 -4.61 15.47
N TRP A 127 -11.13 -4.65 14.14
CA TRP A 127 -10.18 -4.11 13.17
C TRP A 127 -9.91 -2.62 13.42
N ARG A 128 -10.96 -1.81 13.56
CA ARG A 128 -10.85 -0.36 13.85
C ARG A 128 -10.11 -0.07 15.15
N ARG A 129 -10.22 -0.94 16.15
CA ARG A 129 -9.51 -0.83 17.42
C ARG A 129 -8.10 -1.39 17.39
N GLY A 130 -7.63 -1.91 16.24
CA GLY A 130 -6.30 -2.50 16.07
C GLY A 130 -6.18 -3.93 16.58
N ASP A 131 -7.27 -4.58 17.02
CA ASP A 131 -7.28 -6.00 17.38
C ASP A 131 -7.37 -6.86 16.09
N ILE A 132 -6.22 -6.99 15.42
CA ILE A 132 -6.13 -7.74 14.16
C ILE A 132 -6.43 -9.22 14.35
N ARG A 133 -6.05 -9.81 15.50
CA ARG A 133 -6.33 -11.23 15.79
C ARG A 133 -7.81 -11.47 15.99
N GLY A 134 -8.43 -10.69 16.86
CA GLY A 134 -9.87 -10.77 17.09
C GLY A 134 -10.69 -10.47 15.85
N ALA A 135 -10.25 -9.54 14.99
CA ALA A 135 -10.89 -9.26 13.72
C ALA A 135 -10.83 -10.48 12.79
N ARG A 136 -9.65 -11.10 12.61
CA ARG A 136 -9.47 -12.32 11.82
C ARG A 136 -10.41 -13.44 12.30
N ASP A 137 -10.45 -13.67 13.61
CA ASP A 137 -11.25 -14.75 14.19
C ASP A 137 -12.76 -14.49 13.97
N ALA A 138 -13.20 -13.23 14.09
CA ALA A 138 -14.58 -12.86 13.85
C ALA A 138 -14.96 -12.97 12.35
N PHE A 139 -14.09 -12.54 11.41
CA PHE A 139 -14.33 -12.75 9.97
C PHE A 139 -14.36 -14.23 9.61
N GLY A 140 -13.50 -15.05 10.24
CA GLY A 140 -13.56 -16.50 10.12
C GLY A 140 -14.88 -17.06 10.62
N GLY A 141 -15.39 -16.59 11.75
CA GLY A 141 -16.71 -16.92 12.29
C GLY A 141 -17.85 -16.59 11.33
N ALA A 142 -17.80 -15.42 10.66
CA ALA A 142 -18.78 -15.06 9.64
C ALA A 142 -18.82 -16.08 8.50
N LEU A 143 -17.65 -16.50 8.01
CA LEU A 143 -17.54 -17.47 6.90
C LEU A 143 -17.96 -18.90 7.27
N GLN A 144 -17.95 -19.26 8.57
CA GLN A 144 -18.51 -20.52 9.04
C GLN A 144 -20.05 -20.55 8.97
N GLN A 145 -20.69 -19.39 8.94
CA GLN A 145 -22.15 -19.28 8.88
C GLN A 145 -22.69 -19.24 7.45
N GLY A 146 -21.83 -19.02 6.46
CA GLY A 146 -22.20 -19.00 5.05
C GLY A 146 -21.21 -18.24 4.17
N GLU A 147 -21.48 -18.24 2.88
CA GLU A 147 -20.70 -17.48 1.93
C GLU A 147 -20.95 -15.98 2.09
N ASP A 148 -19.87 -15.24 2.37
CA ASP A 148 -19.87 -13.77 2.49
C ASP A 148 -18.61 -13.22 1.80
N PRO A 149 -18.71 -12.72 0.56
CA PRO A 149 -17.57 -12.17 -0.18
C PRO A 149 -16.89 -11.00 0.55
N GLU A 150 -17.69 -10.18 1.26
CA GLU A 150 -17.17 -9.06 2.05
C GLU A 150 -16.35 -9.56 3.25
N ALA A 151 -16.84 -10.57 3.97
CA ALA A 151 -16.07 -11.21 5.04
C ALA A 151 -14.77 -11.84 4.53
N ARG A 152 -14.78 -12.45 3.32
CA ARG A 152 -13.55 -12.95 2.68
C ARG A 152 -12.54 -11.85 2.39
N ARG A 153 -12.99 -10.70 1.85
CA ARG A 153 -12.12 -9.53 1.63
C ARG A 153 -11.49 -9.05 2.93
N LEU A 154 -12.31 -8.85 3.96
CA LEU A 154 -11.88 -8.38 5.27
C LEU A 154 -10.93 -9.37 5.95
N LEU A 155 -11.20 -10.67 5.84
CA LEU A 155 -10.30 -11.71 6.34
C LEU A 155 -8.95 -11.68 5.61
N SER A 156 -8.96 -11.53 4.28
CA SER A 156 -7.73 -11.39 3.50
C SER A 156 -6.90 -10.18 3.97
N MET A 157 -7.56 -9.05 4.24
CA MET A 157 -6.90 -7.86 4.77
C MET A 157 -6.31 -8.09 6.16
N ALA A 158 -7.04 -8.74 7.06
CA ALA A 158 -6.58 -9.05 8.42
C ALA A 158 -5.37 -10.00 8.44
N LEU A 159 -5.41 -11.05 7.61
CA LEU A 159 -4.31 -11.99 7.44
C LEU A 159 -3.05 -11.31 6.89
N ARG A 160 -3.21 -10.39 5.94
CA ARG A 160 -2.10 -9.60 5.39
C ARG A 160 -1.48 -8.68 6.44
N ALA A 161 -2.30 -7.98 7.23
CA ALA A 161 -1.81 -7.14 8.32
C ALA A 161 -1.06 -7.95 9.39
N GLN A 162 -1.54 -9.15 9.71
CA GLN A 162 -0.86 -10.07 10.63
C GLN A 162 0.49 -10.53 10.06
N GLY A 163 0.55 -10.84 8.75
CA GLY A 163 1.78 -11.27 8.08
C GLY A 163 2.82 -10.15 7.91
N ALA A 164 2.42 -8.88 7.96
CA ALA A 164 3.30 -7.71 7.85
C ALA A 164 3.80 -7.17 9.21
N GLY A 165 3.31 -7.69 10.34
CA GLY A 165 3.63 -7.21 11.67
C GLY A 165 5.10 -7.37 12.07
N PRO A 166 5.57 -6.64 13.11
CA PRO A 166 6.97 -6.66 13.56
C PRO A 166 7.49 -8.04 14.01
N GLY A 167 6.60 -9.01 14.26
CA GLY A 167 6.95 -10.41 14.52
C GLY A 167 7.26 -11.25 13.27
N ALA A 168 6.98 -10.74 12.08
CA ALA A 168 7.31 -11.41 10.80
C ALA A 168 8.77 -11.22 10.37
N LYS A 169 9.60 -10.57 11.19
CA LYS A 169 11.05 -10.42 10.99
C LYS A 169 11.75 -11.75 11.19
N GLY A 170 11.90 -12.56 10.16
CA GLY A 170 12.64 -13.80 10.35
C GLY A 170 12.82 -14.73 9.15
N ALA A 171 12.62 -14.27 7.94
CA ALA A 171 13.05 -15.02 6.76
C ALA A 171 14.11 -14.24 6.00
N GLY A 172 15.37 -14.37 6.46
CA GLY A 172 16.54 -14.03 5.63
C GLY A 172 16.58 -14.95 4.41
N PRO A 173 17.21 -14.53 3.29
CA PRO A 173 17.25 -15.28 2.03
C PRO A 173 18.05 -16.59 2.07
N GLU A 174 18.59 -17.01 3.19
CA GLU A 174 19.44 -18.20 3.31
C GLU A 174 18.69 -19.52 3.58
N ALA A 175 17.38 -19.50 3.70
CA ALA A 175 16.61 -20.73 3.90
C ALA A 175 16.24 -21.41 2.59
N LYS A 176 17.21 -21.85 1.81
CA LYS A 176 16.97 -22.94 0.85
C LYS A 176 16.57 -24.20 1.63
N GLY A 177 15.28 -24.44 1.74
CA GLY A 177 14.72 -25.64 2.39
C GLY A 177 13.94 -25.41 3.69
N ALA A 178 13.93 -24.22 4.28
CA ALA A 178 13.03 -23.92 5.37
C ALA A 178 11.63 -23.57 4.80
N GLY A 179 10.61 -24.24 5.31
CA GLY A 179 9.21 -23.88 5.02
C GLY A 179 8.96 -22.40 5.34
N PRO A 180 7.90 -21.82 4.81
CA PRO A 180 7.63 -20.40 4.97
C PRO A 180 7.59 -20.04 6.45
N GLY A 181 8.35 -19.01 6.84
CA GLY A 181 8.28 -18.45 8.18
C GLY A 181 6.84 -18.11 8.56
N PRO A 182 6.55 -17.88 9.84
CA PRO A 182 5.19 -17.74 10.36
C PRO A 182 4.32 -16.70 9.65
N GLY A 183 4.92 -15.69 8.99
CA GLY A 183 4.21 -14.71 8.16
C GLY A 183 3.83 -15.21 6.76
N GLY A 184 4.57 -16.16 6.18
CA GLY A 184 4.33 -16.65 4.82
C GLY A 184 3.06 -17.51 4.70
N GLY A 185 2.64 -18.16 5.77
CA GLY A 185 1.36 -18.90 5.85
C GLY A 185 0.17 -17.94 5.76
N ALA A 186 0.16 -16.92 6.61
CA ALA A 186 -0.91 -15.92 6.63
C ALA A 186 -1.06 -15.17 5.29
N LEU A 187 0.04 -14.83 4.62
CA LEU A 187 -0.01 -14.18 3.31
C LEU A 187 -0.57 -15.10 2.22
N ARG A 188 -0.26 -16.40 2.24
CA ARG A 188 -0.85 -17.36 1.28
C ARG A 188 -2.34 -17.59 1.54
N GLU A 189 -2.74 -17.65 2.80
CA GLU A 189 -4.15 -17.73 3.18
C GLU A 189 -4.89 -16.44 2.78
N SER A 190 -4.28 -15.25 3.00
CA SER A 190 -4.80 -13.97 2.51
C SER A 190 -5.07 -14.01 1.00
N LEU A 191 -4.12 -14.54 0.20
CA LEU A 191 -4.32 -14.69 -1.24
C LEU A 191 -5.49 -15.63 -1.55
N ALA A 192 -5.57 -16.78 -0.89
CA ALA A 192 -6.64 -17.75 -1.10
C ALA A 192 -8.03 -17.15 -0.80
N GLN A 193 -8.16 -16.37 0.26
CA GLN A 193 -9.41 -15.67 0.60
C GLN A 193 -9.75 -14.58 -0.43
N ALA A 194 -8.77 -13.81 -0.90
CA ALA A 194 -8.99 -12.80 -1.94
C ALA A 194 -9.41 -13.44 -3.28
N GLU A 195 -8.78 -14.55 -3.68
CA GLU A 195 -9.16 -15.30 -4.86
C GLU A 195 -10.58 -15.89 -4.74
N ALA A 196 -10.96 -16.37 -3.55
CA ALA A 196 -12.31 -16.86 -3.29
C ALA A 196 -13.34 -15.72 -3.37
N ALA A 197 -13.03 -14.52 -2.83
CA ALA A 197 -13.92 -13.36 -2.94
C ALA A 197 -14.19 -12.98 -4.41
N VAL A 198 -13.14 -12.92 -5.24
CA VAL A 198 -13.28 -12.65 -6.68
C VAL A 198 -14.06 -13.72 -7.41
N ARG A 199 -13.91 -15.01 -7.03
CA ARG A 199 -14.70 -16.10 -7.62
C ARG A 199 -16.19 -16.02 -7.26
N SER A 200 -16.52 -15.56 -6.05
CA SER A 200 -17.90 -15.39 -5.62
C SER A 200 -18.59 -14.21 -6.34
N ASP A 201 -17.87 -13.12 -6.57
CA ASP A 201 -18.37 -11.96 -7.32
C ASP A 201 -17.27 -11.35 -8.18
N PRO A 202 -17.17 -11.76 -9.46
CA PRO A 202 -16.19 -11.21 -10.39
C PRO A 202 -16.46 -9.75 -10.81
N SER A 203 -17.65 -9.21 -10.54
CA SER A 203 -18.02 -7.82 -10.85
C SER A 203 -17.63 -6.84 -9.73
N ASP A 204 -17.28 -7.35 -8.55
CA ASP A 204 -16.86 -6.54 -7.40
C ASP A 204 -15.40 -6.07 -7.55
N GLY A 205 -15.22 -4.80 -7.90
CA GLY A 205 -13.89 -4.18 -8.02
C GLY A 205 -13.10 -4.16 -6.72
N GLN A 206 -13.75 -4.12 -5.56
CA GLN A 206 -13.07 -4.17 -4.26
C GLN A 206 -12.42 -5.54 -4.02
N SER A 207 -13.03 -6.62 -4.45
CA SER A 207 -12.42 -7.97 -4.38
C SER A 207 -11.16 -8.04 -5.24
N TRP A 208 -11.20 -7.50 -6.47
CA TRP A 208 -10.03 -7.40 -7.33
C TRP A 208 -8.92 -6.53 -6.75
N TYR A 209 -9.28 -5.39 -6.12
CA TYR A 209 -8.32 -4.53 -5.42
C TYR A 209 -7.62 -5.27 -4.27
N VAL A 210 -8.37 -5.98 -3.44
CA VAL A 210 -7.82 -6.78 -2.33
C VAL A 210 -6.92 -7.90 -2.86
N LEU A 211 -7.30 -8.56 -3.98
CA LEU A 211 -6.47 -9.56 -4.65
C LEU A 211 -5.15 -8.96 -5.15
N GLY A 212 -5.19 -7.77 -5.74
CA GLY A 212 -4.00 -7.02 -6.13
C GLY A 212 -3.06 -6.81 -4.95
N ASN A 213 -3.58 -6.33 -3.83
CA ASN A 213 -2.82 -6.10 -2.60
C ASN A 213 -2.23 -7.40 -2.02
N ALA A 214 -2.96 -8.53 -2.08
CA ALA A 214 -2.45 -9.82 -1.62
C ALA A 214 -1.25 -10.30 -2.46
N HIS A 215 -1.33 -10.15 -3.79
CA HIS A 215 -0.21 -10.45 -4.68
C HIS A 215 1.00 -9.53 -4.46
N VAL A 216 0.79 -8.23 -4.20
CA VAL A 216 1.89 -7.28 -3.88
C VAL A 216 2.55 -7.68 -2.57
N SER A 217 1.78 -8.03 -1.54
CA SER A 217 2.33 -8.45 -0.25
C SER A 217 3.18 -9.71 -0.40
N LEU A 218 2.70 -10.71 -1.16
CA LEU A 218 3.48 -11.91 -1.47
C LEU A 218 4.72 -11.63 -2.32
N PHE A 219 4.66 -10.67 -3.25
CA PHE A 219 5.80 -10.25 -4.02
C PHE A 219 6.92 -9.72 -3.12
N PHE A 220 6.62 -8.82 -2.20
CA PHE A 220 7.62 -8.21 -1.32
C PHE A 220 8.08 -9.14 -0.18
N ALA A 221 7.21 -9.99 0.34
CA ALA A 221 7.57 -10.94 1.40
C ALA A 221 8.28 -12.20 0.87
N GLY A 222 8.12 -12.50 -0.41
CA GLY A 222 8.71 -13.66 -1.08
C GLY A 222 9.96 -13.32 -1.88
N GLY A 223 10.31 -14.19 -2.82
CA GLY A 223 11.46 -14.02 -3.71
C GLY A 223 11.25 -12.99 -4.85
N GLN A 224 10.31 -12.05 -4.72
CA GLN A 224 10.00 -11.01 -5.71
C GLN A 224 9.70 -11.58 -7.12
N SER A 225 8.90 -12.63 -7.15
CA SER A 225 8.53 -13.33 -8.37
C SER A 225 7.87 -12.41 -9.40
N PRO A 226 8.36 -12.34 -10.64
CA PRO A 226 7.72 -11.56 -11.71
C PRO A 226 6.27 -11.96 -11.99
N SER A 227 5.90 -13.21 -11.72
CA SER A 227 4.52 -13.69 -11.86
C SER A 227 3.57 -13.03 -10.86
N SER A 228 4.00 -12.88 -9.58
CA SER A 228 3.20 -12.18 -8.55
C SER A 228 2.99 -10.71 -8.90
N ALA A 229 4.04 -10.03 -9.38
CA ALA A 229 3.92 -8.64 -9.82
C ALA A 229 2.94 -8.48 -11.01
N ARG A 230 3.00 -9.37 -12.02
CA ARG A 230 2.08 -9.34 -13.16
C ARG A 230 0.64 -9.59 -12.73
N ARG A 231 0.39 -10.56 -11.84
CA ARG A 231 -0.95 -10.84 -11.31
C ARG A 231 -1.50 -9.68 -10.50
N ALA A 232 -0.66 -9.02 -9.69
CA ALA A 232 -1.07 -7.82 -8.96
C ALA A 232 -1.52 -6.70 -9.90
N LEU A 233 -0.71 -6.39 -10.93
CA LEU A 233 -1.05 -5.35 -11.91
C LEU A 233 -2.31 -5.71 -12.72
N ALA A 234 -2.48 -6.98 -13.08
CA ALA A 234 -3.69 -7.47 -13.75
C ALA A 234 -4.93 -7.33 -12.86
N ALA A 235 -4.83 -7.66 -11.57
CA ALA A 235 -5.91 -7.52 -10.62
C ALA A 235 -6.34 -6.05 -10.43
N TYR A 236 -5.39 -5.12 -10.27
CA TYR A 236 -5.70 -3.69 -10.22
C TYR A 236 -6.36 -3.18 -11.51
N GLY A 237 -5.85 -3.58 -12.67
CA GLY A 237 -6.46 -3.22 -13.95
C GLY A 237 -7.85 -3.83 -14.15
N GLN A 238 -8.13 -5.00 -13.57
CA GLN A 238 -9.46 -5.59 -13.58
C GLN A 238 -10.40 -4.84 -12.64
N ALA A 239 -9.95 -4.47 -11.42
CA ALA A 239 -10.73 -3.66 -10.49
C ALA A 239 -11.25 -2.37 -11.13
N GLU A 240 -10.38 -1.62 -11.83
CA GLU A 240 -10.75 -0.39 -12.54
C GLU A 240 -11.75 -0.62 -13.67
N ARG A 241 -11.70 -1.78 -14.34
CA ARG A 241 -12.59 -2.06 -15.48
C ARG A 241 -13.99 -2.47 -15.08
N VAL A 242 -14.13 -3.21 -13.97
CA VAL A 242 -15.42 -3.78 -13.58
C VAL A 242 -16.23 -2.87 -12.68
N ASP A 243 -15.56 -1.93 -11.97
CA ASP A 243 -16.21 -1.12 -10.94
C ASP A 243 -15.70 0.33 -10.97
N PRO A 244 -16.55 1.29 -11.34
CA PRO A 244 -16.21 2.71 -11.29
C PRO A 244 -15.82 3.20 -9.89
N ALA A 245 -16.38 2.62 -8.82
CA ALA A 245 -16.02 2.97 -7.45
C ALA A 245 -14.60 2.52 -7.11
N ALA A 246 -14.18 1.34 -7.59
CA ALA A 246 -12.80 0.90 -7.47
C ALA A 246 -11.84 1.77 -8.31
N ALA A 247 -12.25 2.21 -9.50
CA ALA A 247 -11.49 3.14 -10.32
C ALA A 247 -11.31 4.53 -9.67
N ALA A 248 -12.23 4.93 -8.79
CA ALA A 248 -12.16 6.15 -8.00
C ALA A 248 -11.43 5.96 -6.65
N ASN A 249 -10.91 4.78 -6.34
CA ASN A 249 -10.22 4.50 -5.09
C ASN A 249 -8.76 4.99 -5.13
N PRO A 250 -8.37 6.02 -4.37
CA PRO A 250 -7.01 6.56 -4.38
C PRO A 250 -5.96 5.54 -3.89
N ASP A 251 -6.32 4.64 -2.98
CA ASP A 251 -5.40 3.59 -2.49
C ASP A 251 -5.03 2.59 -3.58
N LEU A 252 -5.96 2.25 -4.48
CA LEU A 252 -5.68 1.38 -5.62
C LEU A 252 -4.56 1.98 -6.48
N HIS A 253 -4.70 3.26 -6.82
CA HIS A 253 -3.71 3.98 -7.64
C HIS A 253 -2.37 4.11 -6.93
N LEU A 254 -2.37 4.42 -5.63
CA LEU A 254 -1.14 4.51 -4.82
C LEU A 254 -0.42 3.17 -4.72
N ASN A 255 -1.14 2.09 -4.39
CA ASN A 255 -0.54 0.77 -4.22
C ASN A 255 -0.01 0.22 -5.56
N ARG A 256 -0.77 0.43 -6.65
CA ARG A 256 -0.31 0.10 -8.00
C ARG A 256 0.94 0.90 -8.39
N ALA A 257 0.96 2.21 -8.12
CA ALA A 257 2.10 3.07 -8.39
C ALA A 257 3.34 2.67 -7.59
N THR A 258 3.18 2.25 -6.33
CA THR A 258 4.27 1.72 -5.50
C THR A 258 4.93 0.49 -6.15
N LEU A 259 4.12 -0.45 -6.66
CA LEU A 259 4.65 -1.61 -7.39
C LEU A 259 5.31 -1.20 -8.71
N LEU A 260 4.70 -0.29 -9.48
CA LEU A 260 5.24 0.21 -10.75
C LEU A 260 6.56 0.94 -10.55
N GLN A 261 6.71 1.76 -9.51
CA GLN A 261 7.97 2.40 -9.13
C GLN A 261 9.05 1.35 -8.82
N TYR A 262 8.71 0.33 -8.05
CA TYR A 262 9.65 -0.77 -7.76
C TYR A 262 10.08 -1.53 -9.02
N LEU A 263 9.18 -1.67 -10.00
CA LEU A 263 9.44 -2.28 -11.30
C LEU A 263 10.11 -1.34 -12.31
N GLU A 264 10.50 -0.13 -11.90
CA GLU A 264 11.12 0.91 -12.74
C GLU A 264 10.23 1.38 -13.90
N ARG A 265 8.91 1.19 -13.80
CA ARG A 265 7.92 1.77 -14.72
C ARG A 265 7.55 3.18 -14.26
N PHE A 266 8.54 4.07 -14.28
CA PHE A 266 8.48 5.37 -13.62
C PHE A 266 7.37 6.28 -14.15
N GLN A 267 7.12 6.30 -15.47
CA GLN A 267 6.04 7.10 -16.04
C GLN A 267 4.68 6.68 -15.46
N ALA A 268 4.35 5.40 -15.57
CA ALA A 268 3.08 4.88 -15.06
C ALA A 268 2.96 5.02 -13.53
N ALA A 269 4.09 4.98 -12.79
CA ALA A 269 4.11 5.24 -11.35
C ALA A 269 3.76 6.71 -11.04
N LEU A 270 4.36 7.68 -11.77
CA LEU A 270 4.06 9.11 -11.61
C LEU A 270 2.60 9.43 -11.96
N GLU A 271 2.09 8.85 -13.05
CA GLU A 271 0.67 8.99 -13.44
C GLU A 271 -0.27 8.45 -12.36
N GLY A 272 0.03 7.27 -11.82
CA GLY A 272 -0.75 6.66 -10.73
C GLY A 272 -0.72 7.46 -9.43
N LEU A 273 0.45 8.00 -9.04
CA LEU A 273 0.59 8.86 -7.86
C LEU A 273 -0.17 10.18 -8.03
N ASN A 274 -0.10 10.78 -9.22
CA ASN A 274 -0.87 11.99 -9.54
C ASN A 274 -2.37 11.72 -9.47
N ARG A 275 -2.82 10.60 -10.06
CA ARG A 275 -4.24 10.20 -10.01
C ARG A 275 -4.73 9.98 -8.57
N ALA A 276 -3.94 9.34 -7.71
CA ALA A 276 -4.27 9.18 -6.30
C ALA A 276 -4.39 10.54 -5.57
N ALA A 277 -3.50 11.50 -5.89
CA ALA A 277 -3.55 12.84 -5.32
C ALA A 277 -4.76 13.67 -5.78
N GLU A 278 -5.20 13.49 -7.03
CA GLU A 278 -6.42 14.11 -7.57
C GLU A 278 -7.69 13.56 -6.90
N LEU A 279 -7.74 12.24 -6.71
CA LEU A 279 -8.88 11.57 -6.09
C LEU A 279 -9.02 11.86 -4.60
N ALA A 280 -7.91 12.12 -3.91
CA ALA A 280 -7.88 12.42 -2.47
C ALA A 280 -7.07 13.68 -2.18
N PRO A 281 -7.58 14.90 -2.44
CA PRO A 281 -6.83 16.14 -2.28
C PRO A 281 -6.36 16.42 -0.84
N GLY A 282 -7.08 15.92 0.16
CA GLY A 282 -6.73 16.03 1.57
C GLY A 282 -5.68 15.03 2.05
N TRP A 283 -5.29 14.07 1.21
CA TRP A 283 -4.30 13.05 1.56
C TRP A 283 -2.93 13.39 0.98
N ASP A 284 -2.02 13.82 1.82
CA ASP A 284 -0.70 14.32 1.42
C ASP A 284 0.25 13.25 0.87
N GLU A 285 0.07 11.98 1.27
CA GLU A 285 1.03 10.90 0.96
C GLU A 285 1.25 10.69 -0.54
N PRO A 286 0.23 10.65 -1.42
CA PRO A 286 0.43 10.54 -2.85
C PRO A 286 1.24 11.69 -3.45
N ARG A 287 0.97 12.94 -3.00
CA ARG A 287 1.72 14.13 -3.45
C ARG A 287 3.18 14.08 -3.01
N LYS A 288 3.43 13.70 -1.76
CA LYS A 288 4.79 13.55 -1.22
C LYS A 288 5.57 12.50 -2.01
N ARG A 289 4.98 11.32 -2.25
CA ARG A 289 5.64 10.26 -3.05
C ARG A 289 5.88 10.68 -4.49
N HIS A 290 4.92 11.38 -5.10
CA HIS A 290 5.07 11.93 -6.45
C HIS A 290 6.25 12.91 -6.52
N GLY A 291 6.32 13.88 -5.61
CA GLY A 291 7.42 14.84 -5.52
C GLY A 291 8.78 14.18 -5.29
N HIS A 292 8.85 13.20 -4.39
CA HIS A 292 10.08 12.45 -4.13
C HIS A 292 10.58 11.68 -5.35
N LEU A 293 9.66 11.05 -6.11
CA LEU A 293 10.04 10.33 -7.32
C LEU A 293 10.51 11.28 -8.43
N LEU A 294 9.85 12.43 -8.62
CA LEU A 294 10.28 13.46 -9.57
C LEU A 294 11.65 14.03 -9.20
N GLU A 295 11.87 14.36 -7.92
CA GLU A 295 13.16 14.85 -7.44
C GLU A 295 14.26 13.83 -7.67
N PHE A 296 13.99 12.56 -7.33
CA PHE A 296 14.93 11.46 -7.55
C PHE A 296 15.33 11.35 -9.02
N LEU A 297 14.36 11.31 -9.95
CA LEU A 297 14.62 11.20 -11.39
C LEU A 297 15.38 12.42 -11.94
N SER A 298 15.00 13.63 -11.51
CA SER A 298 15.65 14.87 -11.91
C SER A 298 17.11 14.91 -11.44
N ARG A 299 17.37 14.55 -10.17
CA ARG A 299 18.74 14.48 -9.62
C ARG A 299 19.55 13.41 -10.31
N LEU A 300 18.96 12.22 -10.55
CA LEU A 300 19.63 11.13 -11.21
C LEU A 300 20.09 11.53 -12.62
N CYS A 301 19.19 12.07 -13.45
CA CYS A 301 19.50 12.55 -14.80
C CYS A 301 20.56 13.66 -14.78
N SER A 302 20.43 14.63 -13.88
CA SER A 302 21.42 15.71 -13.73
C SER A 302 22.81 15.19 -13.35
N LEU A 303 22.88 14.24 -12.42
CA LEU A 303 24.15 13.64 -11.97
C LEU A 303 24.79 12.78 -13.06
N LEU A 304 24.00 12.03 -13.84
CA LEU A 304 24.49 11.25 -14.97
C LEU A 304 25.06 12.15 -16.08
N ALA A 305 24.31 13.19 -16.49
CA ALA A 305 24.74 14.14 -17.51
C ALA A 305 26.04 14.88 -17.09
N ASN A 306 26.15 15.25 -15.83
CA ASN A 306 27.28 15.99 -15.27
C ASN A 306 28.37 15.07 -14.66
N ARG A 307 28.30 13.77 -14.87
CA ARG A 307 29.24 12.76 -14.34
C ARG A 307 29.52 12.97 -12.85
N GLY A 308 28.46 13.07 -12.03
CA GLY A 308 28.57 13.27 -10.59
C GLY A 308 29.05 14.64 -10.16
N LYS A 309 29.05 15.67 -11.05
CA LYS A 309 29.61 17.00 -10.83
C LYS A 309 31.11 16.97 -10.50
N LEU A 310 31.81 15.93 -10.89
CA LEU A 310 33.26 15.79 -10.68
C LEU A 310 34.05 16.72 -11.61
N ARG A 311 35.04 17.43 -11.09
CA ARG A 311 35.82 18.41 -11.82
C ARG A 311 37.32 18.09 -11.81
N GLY A 312 38.04 18.55 -12.84
CA GLY A 312 39.48 18.63 -12.90
C GLY A 312 40.20 17.31 -12.66
N LYS A 313 41.13 17.29 -11.70
CA LYS A 313 42.01 16.17 -11.40
C LYS A 313 41.25 14.92 -10.97
N ARG A 314 40.16 15.05 -10.18
CA ARG A 314 39.36 13.93 -9.70
C ARG A 314 38.63 13.20 -10.85
N ARG A 315 38.07 13.96 -11.82
CA ARG A 315 37.45 13.37 -13.02
C ARG A 315 38.47 12.62 -13.89
N ARG A 316 39.68 13.20 -14.08
CA ARG A 316 40.74 12.56 -14.82
C ARG A 316 41.24 11.26 -14.16
N GLY A 317 41.32 11.22 -12.83
CA GLY A 317 41.72 10.05 -12.07
C GLY A 317 40.72 8.87 -12.12
N LEU A 318 39.44 9.14 -12.45
CA LEU A 318 38.41 8.13 -12.63
C LEU A 318 38.22 7.71 -14.10
N ALA A 319 38.87 8.39 -15.04
CA ALA A 319 38.83 8.04 -16.45
C ALA A 319 39.80 6.89 -16.73
N GLY A 320 39.40 5.99 -17.61
CA GLY A 320 40.21 4.87 -18.06
C GLY A 320 39.71 3.50 -17.55
N PRO A 321 40.36 2.44 -18.03
CA PRO A 321 39.94 1.08 -17.71
C PRO A 321 40.17 0.75 -16.24
N VAL A 322 39.22 0.01 -15.65
CA VAL A 322 39.33 -0.53 -14.30
C VAL A 322 40.17 -1.81 -14.38
N PRO A 323 41.18 -2.00 -13.51
CA PRO A 323 42.01 -3.20 -13.52
C PRO A 323 41.17 -4.48 -13.35
N LEU A 324 41.41 -5.49 -14.21
CA LEU A 324 40.70 -6.78 -14.20
C LEU A 324 40.80 -7.55 -12.86
N PRO A 325 41.89 -7.48 -12.08
CA PRO A 325 41.92 -8.09 -10.75
C PRO A 325 40.83 -7.62 -9.81
N LEU A 326 40.23 -6.44 -10.03
CA LEU A 326 39.10 -5.93 -9.27
C LEU A 326 37.76 -6.63 -9.61
N LEU A 327 37.73 -7.55 -10.55
CA LEU A 327 36.62 -8.51 -10.70
C LEU A 327 36.52 -9.48 -9.51
N GLY A 328 37.66 -9.71 -8.81
CA GLY A 328 37.72 -10.56 -7.63
C GLY A 328 37.13 -11.96 -7.89
N PRO A 329 36.09 -12.38 -7.16
CA PRO A 329 35.48 -13.71 -7.30
C PRO A 329 34.77 -13.95 -8.65
N LEU A 330 34.66 -12.95 -9.53
CA LEU A 330 34.13 -13.09 -10.89
C LEU A 330 35.23 -13.34 -11.93
N ALA A 331 36.51 -13.32 -11.54
CA ALA A 331 37.64 -13.58 -12.44
C ALA A 331 37.56 -15.01 -13.00
N GLY A 332 37.76 -15.14 -14.32
CA GLY A 332 37.65 -16.42 -15.03
C GLY A 332 36.21 -16.88 -15.32
N GLY A 333 35.19 -16.11 -14.91
CA GLY A 333 33.79 -16.37 -15.17
C GLY A 333 33.20 -15.47 -16.27
N PRO A 334 32.24 -14.57 -15.95
CA PRO A 334 31.56 -13.73 -16.94
C PRO A 334 32.53 -12.84 -17.73
N ARG A 335 32.24 -12.65 -19.03
CA ARG A 335 33.07 -11.84 -19.90
C ARG A 335 32.92 -10.33 -19.61
N PRO A 336 34.01 -9.59 -19.33
CA PRO A 336 33.95 -8.13 -19.21
C PRO A 336 33.44 -7.50 -20.49
N SER A 337 32.45 -6.61 -20.33
CA SER A 337 31.75 -5.95 -21.44
C SER A 337 31.48 -4.48 -21.11
N PRO A 338 31.85 -3.55 -22.01
CA PRO A 338 31.50 -2.14 -21.83
C PRO A 338 29.98 -1.92 -22.01
N ILE A 339 29.45 -0.80 -21.49
CA ILE A 339 28.05 -0.45 -21.60
C ILE A 339 27.56 -0.47 -23.06
N ALA A 340 28.36 0.05 -23.98
CA ALA A 340 28.06 0.08 -25.41
C ALA A 340 27.88 -1.30 -26.07
N ALA A 341 28.42 -2.36 -25.47
CA ALA A 341 28.30 -3.75 -25.96
C ALA A 341 27.11 -4.51 -25.31
N LEU A 342 26.41 -3.90 -24.35
CA LEU A 342 25.23 -4.49 -23.73
C LEU A 342 24.00 -4.28 -24.62
N ARG A 343 23.11 -5.26 -24.61
CA ARG A 343 21.81 -5.19 -25.30
C ARG A 343 20.71 -4.84 -24.29
N PRO A 344 19.64 -4.15 -24.71
CA PRO A 344 18.46 -4.00 -23.87
C PRO A 344 17.94 -5.35 -23.37
N GLY A 345 17.61 -5.43 -22.08
CA GLY A 345 17.24 -6.65 -21.38
C GLY A 345 18.41 -7.36 -20.68
N PRO A 346 18.27 -8.67 -20.39
CA PRO A 346 19.30 -9.48 -19.72
C PRO A 346 20.54 -9.70 -20.60
N ASN A 347 21.73 -9.59 -20.00
CA ASN A 347 23.00 -9.86 -20.64
C ASN A 347 23.75 -10.99 -19.88
N PRO A 348 23.34 -12.25 -20.03
CA PRO A 348 23.90 -13.36 -19.29
C PRO A 348 25.36 -13.58 -19.68
N GLN A 349 26.16 -14.10 -18.73
CA GLN A 349 27.61 -14.39 -18.87
C GLN A 349 28.45 -13.14 -19.23
N ARG A 350 27.92 -11.95 -18.97
CA ARG A 350 28.65 -10.69 -19.07
C ARG A 350 28.87 -10.07 -17.70
N VAL A 351 29.89 -9.28 -17.54
CA VAL A 351 30.12 -8.45 -16.37
C VAL A 351 30.45 -7.04 -16.80
N LEU A 352 29.71 -6.07 -16.28
CA LEU A 352 30.03 -4.66 -16.41
C LEU A 352 30.96 -4.27 -15.26
N LEU A 353 32.17 -3.78 -15.61
CA LEU A 353 33.12 -3.26 -14.65
C LEU A 353 33.32 -1.77 -14.87
N GLY A 354 33.12 -0.98 -13.83
CA GLY A 354 33.23 0.47 -13.92
C GLY A 354 33.62 1.12 -12.59
N ARG A 355 33.74 2.46 -12.62
CA ARG A 355 33.98 3.26 -11.43
C ARG A 355 32.76 4.07 -11.04
N VAL A 356 32.52 4.13 -9.75
CA VAL A 356 31.43 4.90 -9.14
C VAL A 356 31.72 6.39 -9.28
N LEU A 357 30.78 7.12 -9.91
CA LEU A 357 30.84 8.59 -10.06
C LEU A 357 30.08 9.32 -8.94
N PHE A 358 28.98 8.73 -8.50
CA PHE A 358 28.12 9.26 -7.42
C PHE A 358 27.24 8.12 -6.87
N SER A 359 26.71 8.33 -5.69
CA SER A 359 25.61 7.54 -5.12
C SER A 359 24.43 8.45 -4.77
N LEU A 360 23.22 7.94 -4.89
CA LEU A 360 21.96 8.64 -4.64
C LEU A 360 20.96 7.69 -3.99
N ALA A 361 20.49 8.03 -2.80
CA ALA A 361 19.38 7.35 -2.15
C ALA A 361 18.18 8.30 -2.13
N PRO A 362 16.99 7.89 -2.63
CA PRO A 362 15.78 8.68 -2.50
C PRO A 362 15.28 8.66 -1.05
N PRO A 363 14.40 9.59 -0.65
CA PRO A 363 13.61 9.44 0.56
C PRO A 363 12.90 8.08 0.55
N GLY A 364 13.07 7.29 1.62
CA GLY A 364 12.60 5.90 1.65
C GLY A 364 13.63 4.84 1.19
N GLY A 365 14.80 5.26 0.66
CA GLY A 365 15.97 4.39 0.44
C GLY A 365 15.90 3.42 -0.75
N VAL A 366 14.87 3.46 -1.59
CA VAL A 366 14.65 2.47 -2.68
C VAL A 366 14.32 3.17 -4.00
N PRO A 367 15.09 2.89 -5.09
CA PRO A 367 16.33 2.13 -5.15
C PRO A 367 17.54 2.93 -4.62
N TYR A 368 18.58 2.24 -4.18
CA TYR A 368 19.89 2.86 -4.00
C TYR A 368 20.57 2.96 -5.38
N ALA A 369 20.69 4.16 -5.91
CA ALA A 369 21.20 4.39 -7.25
C ALA A 369 22.66 4.83 -7.23
N VAL A 370 23.43 4.32 -8.20
CA VAL A 370 24.86 4.60 -8.38
C VAL A 370 25.10 5.00 -9.83
N GLY A 371 25.78 6.11 -10.07
CA GLY A 371 26.30 6.43 -11.40
C GLY A 371 27.60 5.66 -11.64
N LEU A 372 27.61 4.79 -12.64
CA LEU A 372 28.77 3.95 -13.00
C LEU A 372 29.32 4.37 -14.35
N GLN A 373 30.63 4.62 -14.43
CA GLN A 373 31.36 4.86 -15.68
C GLN A 373 32.22 3.66 -16.01
N ASP A 374 32.10 3.13 -17.23
CA ASP A 374 32.96 2.06 -17.73
C ASP A 374 34.31 2.57 -18.22
N GLY A 375 35.19 1.64 -18.61
CA GLY A 375 36.52 1.97 -19.13
C GLY A 375 36.54 2.72 -20.46
N GLY A 376 35.44 2.67 -21.23
CA GLY A 376 35.21 3.44 -22.46
C GLY A 376 34.63 4.84 -22.22
N GLY A 377 34.32 5.19 -20.98
CA GLY A 377 33.75 6.47 -20.61
C GLY A 377 32.21 6.58 -20.75
N ALA A 378 31.53 5.50 -21.11
CA ALA A 378 30.07 5.47 -21.09
C ALA A 378 29.56 5.41 -19.64
N VAL A 379 28.37 6.01 -19.40
CA VAL A 379 27.80 6.13 -18.04
C VAL A 379 26.39 5.54 -18.01
N ALA A 380 26.09 4.78 -16.96
CA ALA A 380 24.77 4.26 -16.68
C ALA A 380 24.42 4.41 -15.19
N ALA A 381 23.13 4.43 -14.89
CA ALA A 381 22.62 4.31 -13.54
C ALA A 381 22.55 2.84 -13.14
N VAL A 382 23.10 2.46 -12.00
CA VAL A 382 22.93 1.14 -11.40
C VAL A 382 21.97 1.27 -10.23
N SER A 383 20.77 0.72 -10.37
CA SER A 383 19.71 0.72 -9.34
C SER A 383 19.83 -0.55 -8.52
N VAL A 384 20.28 -0.44 -7.26
CA VAL A 384 20.45 -1.57 -6.34
C VAL A 384 19.23 -1.67 -5.41
N TYR A 385 18.56 -2.81 -5.46
CA TYR A 385 17.41 -3.13 -4.62
C TYR A 385 17.82 -4.02 -3.45
N ASN A 386 16.98 -4.07 -2.43
CA ASN A 386 17.20 -4.87 -1.22
C ASN A 386 18.54 -4.55 -0.50
N ALA A 387 19.01 -3.33 -0.64
CA ALA A 387 20.19 -2.84 0.05
C ALA A 387 19.85 -2.42 1.48
N ALA A 388 20.67 -2.83 2.46
CA ALA A 388 20.56 -2.36 3.83
C ALA A 388 20.86 -0.84 3.91
N PRO A 389 20.18 -0.08 4.78
CA PRO A 389 20.40 1.37 4.89
C PRO A 389 21.86 1.75 5.23
N ALA A 390 22.57 0.86 5.93
CA ALA A 390 23.97 1.06 6.30
C ALA A 390 24.96 0.67 5.19
N TRP A 391 24.48 0.04 4.11
CA TRP A 391 25.33 -0.35 2.99
C TRP A 391 25.38 0.74 1.92
N GLY A 392 26.54 0.92 1.32
CA GLY A 392 26.72 1.85 0.21
C GLY A 392 28.10 1.72 -0.41
N VAL A 393 28.30 2.47 -1.49
CA VAL A 393 29.58 2.60 -2.19
C VAL A 393 29.99 4.07 -2.27
N THR A 394 31.30 4.32 -2.39
CA THR A 394 31.86 5.66 -2.44
C THR A 394 32.36 6.01 -3.84
N VAL A 395 32.49 7.31 -4.10
CA VAL A 395 33.00 7.83 -5.37
C VAL A 395 34.44 7.35 -5.59
N GLY A 396 34.67 6.66 -6.70
CA GLY A 396 35.96 6.07 -7.08
C GLY A 396 36.03 4.57 -6.86
N ASP A 397 35.13 3.96 -6.09
CA ASP A 397 35.08 2.51 -5.95
C ASP A 397 34.92 1.83 -7.31
N ALA A 398 35.59 0.69 -7.46
CA ALA A 398 35.38 -0.22 -8.59
C ALA A 398 34.15 -1.08 -8.31
N LEU A 399 33.20 -1.07 -9.22
CA LEU A 399 31.98 -1.87 -9.11
C LEU A 399 31.89 -2.81 -10.31
N ALA A 400 31.75 -4.11 -10.03
CA ALA A 400 31.47 -5.12 -11.04
C ALA A 400 30.02 -5.63 -10.86
N VAL A 401 29.27 -5.59 -11.96
CA VAL A 401 27.86 -6.03 -12.05
C VAL A 401 27.80 -7.24 -12.98
N PRO A 402 27.64 -8.46 -12.46
CA PRO A 402 27.44 -9.65 -13.28
C PRO A 402 26.03 -9.70 -13.86
N ASP A 403 25.90 -10.31 -15.03
CA ASP A 403 24.65 -10.52 -15.77
C ASP A 403 23.75 -9.27 -15.82
N PRO A 404 24.28 -8.10 -16.27
CA PRO A 404 23.56 -6.84 -16.17
C PRO A 404 22.28 -6.85 -16.99
N VAL A 405 21.17 -6.37 -16.38
CA VAL A 405 19.91 -6.16 -17.08
C VAL A 405 19.83 -4.67 -17.45
N LEU A 406 20.02 -4.38 -18.74
CA LEU A 406 20.04 -3.02 -19.26
C LEU A 406 18.63 -2.57 -19.67
N THR A 407 18.21 -1.40 -19.21
CA THR A 407 16.96 -0.74 -19.61
C THR A 407 17.26 0.67 -20.08
N GLN A 408 16.71 1.06 -21.22
CA GLN A 408 16.71 2.45 -21.65
C GLN A 408 15.45 3.13 -21.11
N HIS A 409 15.62 4.03 -20.18
CA HIS A 409 14.54 4.84 -19.63
C HIS A 409 14.40 6.10 -20.48
N GLN A 410 13.18 6.35 -20.95
CA GLN A 410 12.80 7.56 -21.65
C GLN A 410 11.35 7.89 -21.29
N HIS A 411 11.16 8.92 -20.49
CA HIS A 411 9.88 9.30 -19.91
C HIS A 411 9.65 10.79 -20.04
N GLN A 412 8.40 11.19 -20.24
CA GLN A 412 7.97 12.59 -20.17
C GLN A 412 6.90 12.74 -19.10
N HIS A 413 7.07 13.69 -18.22
CA HIS A 413 6.08 13.98 -17.18
C HIS A 413 6.09 15.47 -16.84
N GLN A 414 4.92 16.11 -16.89
CA GLN A 414 4.75 17.56 -16.59
C GLN A 414 5.78 18.45 -17.30
N GLY A 415 6.02 18.21 -18.59
CA GLY A 415 6.96 18.99 -19.40
C GLY A 415 8.45 18.67 -19.18
N GLN A 416 8.79 17.78 -18.24
CA GLN A 416 10.15 17.31 -18.03
C GLN A 416 10.41 15.99 -18.77
N THR A 417 11.59 15.87 -19.38
CA THR A 417 12.06 14.65 -20.03
C THR A 417 13.17 14.00 -19.21
N PHE A 418 12.98 12.72 -18.90
CA PHE A 418 13.97 11.90 -18.21
C PHE A 418 14.49 10.84 -19.19
N SER A 419 15.79 10.86 -19.48
CA SER A 419 16.41 9.91 -20.39
C SER A 419 17.75 9.43 -19.82
N PHE A 420 17.87 8.11 -19.59
CA PHE A 420 19.11 7.49 -19.09
C PHE A 420 19.13 5.99 -19.33
N LEU A 421 20.35 5.42 -19.30
CA LEU A 421 20.56 3.97 -19.27
C LEU A 421 20.53 3.50 -17.82
N GLY A 422 19.66 2.54 -17.51
CA GLY A 422 19.50 1.92 -16.20
C GLY A 422 19.97 0.48 -16.20
N ILE A 423 20.65 0.05 -15.15
CA ILE A 423 21.01 -1.32 -14.88
C ILE A 423 20.44 -1.73 -13.55
N ARG A 424 19.52 -2.71 -13.58
CA ARG A 424 18.86 -3.20 -12.39
C ARG A 424 19.66 -4.29 -11.71
N VAL A 425 19.87 -4.14 -10.40
CA VAL A 425 20.52 -5.12 -9.52
C VAL A 425 19.54 -5.47 -8.39
N SER A 426 19.10 -6.71 -8.34
CA SER A 426 18.09 -7.16 -7.37
C SER A 426 18.62 -7.35 -5.95
N SER A 427 19.94 -7.48 -5.79
CA SER A 427 20.58 -7.68 -4.48
C SER A 427 21.99 -7.14 -4.47
N PRO A 428 22.42 -6.41 -3.42
CA PRO A 428 23.81 -5.98 -3.29
C PRO A 428 24.80 -7.16 -3.24
N LEU A 429 24.34 -8.35 -2.81
CA LEU A 429 25.21 -9.55 -2.71
C LEU A 429 25.65 -10.10 -4.07
N SER A 430 24.98 -9.74 -5.17
CA SER A 430 25.40 -10.10 -6.51
C SER A 430 26.57 -9.24 -7.03
N LEU A 431 26.83 -8.10 -6.41
CA LEU A 431 27.86 -7.15 -6.81
C LEU A 431 29.25 -7.58 -6.31
N VAL A 432 30.29 -7.03 -6.96
CA VAL A 432 31.66 -7.02 -6.42
C VAL A 432 32.12 -5.57 -6.32
N VAL A 433 32.53 -5.17 -5.11
CA VAL A 433 33.02 -3.82 -4.80
C VAL A 433 34.50 -3.91 -4.46
N ASN A 434 35.37 -3.21 -5.21
CA ASN A 434 36.83 -3.25 -5.02
C ASN A 434 37.42 -4.67 -4.92
N GLY A 435 36.92 -5.59 -5.75
CA GLY A 435 37.37 -6.98 -5.79
C GLY A 435 36.78 -7.90 -4.72
N ARG A 436 35.84 -7.43 -3.89
CA ARG A 436 35.21 -8.21 -2.80
C ARG A 436 33.69 -8.21 -2.89
N ARG A 437 33.08 -9.32 -2.52
CA ARG A 437 31.61 -9.36 -2.38
C ARG A 437 31.18 -8.61 -1.12
N PRO A 438 30.06 -7.88 -1.15
CA PRO A 438 29.46 -7.32 0.05
C PRO A 438 29.10 -8.40 1.06
N PRO A 439 29.16 -8.10 2.38
CA PRO A 439 28.77 -9.04 3.43
C PRO A 439 27.24 -9.28 3.42
N ALA A 440 26.78 -10.37 4.03
CA ALA A 440 25.36 -10.70 4.14
C ALA A 440 24.54 -9.56 4.79
N SER A 441 25.15 -8.80 5.70
CA SER A 441 24.53 -7.62 6.33
C SER A 441 24.22 -6.45 5.36
N ALA A 442 24.76 -6.50 4.14
CA ALA A 442 24.44 -5.54 3.08
C ALA A 442 23.01 -5.72 2.53
N LEU A 443 22.39 -6.87 2.79
CA LEU A 443 21.06 -7.21 2.31
C LEU A 443 20.00 -6.84 3.35
N ALA A 444 18.94 -6.15 2.91
CA ALA A 444 17.72 -5.93 3.69
C ALA A 444 16.48 -6.09 2.80
N PRO A 445 15.39 -6.68 3.30
CA PRO A 445 14.15 -6.73 2.55
C PRO A 445 13.61 -5.31 2.31
N PRO A 446 12.92 -5.06 1.19
CA PRO A 446 12.36 -3.76 0.88
C PRO A 446 11.28 -3.41 1.90
N ARG A 447 11.33 -2.19 2.44
CA ARG A 447 10.31 -1.64 3.33
C ARG A 447 9.33 -0.82 2.51
N LEU A 448 8.39 -1.49 1.85
CA LEU A 448 7.31 -0.81 1.14
C LEU A 448 6.02 -1.00 1.92
N ALA A 449 5.48 0.09 2.43
CA ALA A 449 4.16 0.11 3.05
C ALA A 449 3.10 0.25 1.96
N LEU A 450 2.21 -0.74 1.86
CA LEU A 450 0.96 -0.57 1.13
C LEU A 450 0.02 0.25 2.00
N SER A 451 -0.68 1.19 1.37
CA SER A 451 -1.76 1.90 2.04
C SER A 451 -2.89 0.91 2.36
N ASN A 452 -3.45 1.07 3.55
CA ASN A 452 -4.61 0.32 3.99
C ASN A 452 -5.54 1.29 4.74
N PRO A 453 -6.54 1.88 4.05
CA PRO A 453 -7.37 2.96 4.58
C PRO A 453 -8.17 2.55 5.82
N SER A 454 -8.33 1.25 6.03
CA SER A 454 -9.01 0.70 7.21
C SER A 454 -8.08 0.43 8.40
N ALA A 455 -6.79 0.62 8.25
CA ALA A 455 -5.85 0.50 9.37
C ALA A 455 -5.84 1.81 10.15
N PRO A 456 -6.00 1.80 11.47
CA PRO A 456 -5.78 2.99 12.28
C PRO A 456 -4.35 3.50 12.01
N LEU A 457 -4.22 4.81 11.76
CA LEU A 457 -2.91 5.46 11.62
C LEU A 457 -2.07 5.09 12.84
N PRO A 458 -0.80 4.67 12.69
CA PRO A 458 0.06 4.45 13.83
C PRO A 458 0.12 5.77 14.61
N ARG A 459 -0.29 5.73 15.88
CA ARG A 459 -0.04 6.85 16.80
C ARG A 459 1.45 7.11 16.78
N GLU A 460 1.86 8.31 16.40
CA GLU A 460 3.24 8.75 16.58
C GLU A 460 3.56 8.56 18.06
N ALA A 461 4.56 7.74 18.32
CA ALA A 461 5.06 7.57 19.67
C ALA A 461 5.58 8.95 20.13
N THR A 462 4.87 9.56 21.06
CA THR A 462 5.33 10.75 21.78
C THR A 462 6.74 10.45 22.31
N PRO A 463 7.76 11.26 22.00
CA PRO A 463 9.08 11.01 22.55
C PRO A 463 8.99 11.10 24.08
N PRO A 464 9.66 10.21 24.85
CA PRO A 464 9.67 10.27 26.28
C PRO A 464 10.24 11.63 26.71
N GLY A 465 9.42 12.39 27.44
CA GLY A 465 9.81 13.69 27.96
C GLY A 465 11.08 13.55 28.78
N GLY A 466 12.15 14.22 28.32
CA GLY A 466 13.37 14.39 29.09
C GLY A 466 13.07 15.20 30.34
N ARG A 467 13.44 14.63 31.48
CA ARG A 467 13.75 15.35 32.69
C ARG A 467 15.25 15.63 32.73
#